data_7520a320a9d2ce42ffa66fc9eba5fd38
#
_entry.id   7520a320a9d2ce42ffa66fc9eba5fd38
#
_cell.length_a   1.000
_cell.length_b   1.000
_cell.length_c   1.000
_cell.angle_alpha   90.00
_cell.angle_beta   90.00
_cell.angle_gamma   90.00
#
_symmetry.space_group_name_H-M   'P 1'
#
loop_
_entity.id
_entity.type
_entity.pdbx_description
1 polymer ?
#
loop_
_entity_poly.entity_id
_entity_poly.type
_entity_poly.pdbx_seq_one_letter_code
_entity_poly.pdbx_strand_id
1 'polypeptide(L)'
;PENDQKFFIEEVSYLPKCYHPSSNDVLLSSSVQKFKRSEFNLPKNEIVFCAFHNPHKINPEIFDVWIKILKKTKKSVLWIKTNNETARKNLKNETKKRGLDPKRIIFTEGIENINDHIERLKLADIFLDTHPYNSHSTIYDYLRANLPMVIRNGNSFPSRVGSSIYSSLNLSNLVAKNDTEYENIAVELANNKSKLLKFKSYIKNQLD
;
A
#
# COMPACT_ATOMS: atom_id res chain seq x y z
N PRO A 1 -17.47 0.47 15.14
CA PRO A 1 -18.59 1.39 15.17
C PRO A 1 -19.52 1.01 16.35
N GLU A 2 -20.14 2.01 16.97
CA GLU A 2 -21.02 1.82 18.13
C GLU A 2 -22.13 0.79 17.86
N ASN A 3 -22.61 0.73 16.64
CA ASN A 3 -23.64 -0.23 16.20
C ASN A 3 -23.18 -1.68 16.10
N ASP A 4 -21.88 -1.94 16.22
CA ASP A 4 -21.34 -3.31 16.10
C ASP A 4 -21.27 -4.05 17.45
N GLN A 5 -21.54 -3.38 18.60
CA GLN A 5 -21.54 -4.00 19.94
C GLN A 5 -22.42 -5.27 20.00
N LYS A 6 -23.53 -5.28 19.28
CA LYS A 6 -24.44 -6.44 19.19
C LYS A 6 -23.83 -7.73 18.63
N PHE A 7 -22.66 -7.64 17.99
CA PHE A 7 -21.94 -8.79 17.43
C PHE A 7 -20.85 -9.33 18.38
N PHE A 8 -20.67 -8.69 19.55
CA PHE A 8 -19.67 -9.05 20.54
C PHE A 8 -20.37 -9.40 21.84
N ILE A 9 -19.92 -10.45 22.51
CA ILE A 9 -20.38 -10.84 23.85
C ILE A 9 -19.69 -9.95 24.89
N GLU A 10 -18.44 -9.57 24.63
CA GLU A 10 -17.64 -8.72 25.48
C GLU A 10 -17.98 -7.24 25.27
N GLU A 11 -17.71 -6.41 26.28
CA GLU A 11 -17.75 -4.96 26.14
C GLU A 11 -16.62 -4.48 25.22
N VAL A 12 -16.98 -3.67 24.23
CA VAL A 12 -16.02 -3.08 23.29
C VAL A 12 -15.46 -1.79 23.88
N SER A 13 -14.15 -1.77 24.14
CA SER A 13 -13.42 -0.57 24.53
C SER A 13 -12.95 0.22 23.32
N TYR A 14 -13.26 1.51 23.27
CA TYR A 14 -12.85 2.42 22.20
C TYR A 14 -11.57 3.16 22.59
N LEU A 15 -10.51 2.98 21.83
CA LEU A 15 -9.29 3.77 22.01
C LEU A 15 -9.43 5.14 21.33
N PRO A 16 -8.81 6.21 21.89
CA PRO A 16 -9.05 7.59 21.44
C PRO A 16 -8.70 7.89 19.99
N LYS A 17 -7.73 7.19 19.41
CA LYS A 17 -7.26 7.43 18.03
C LYS A 17 -7.47 6.25 17.11
N CYS A 18 -6.81 5.12 17.36
CA CYS A 18 -7.04 3.87 16.66
C CYS A 18 -6.74 2.68 17.57
N TYR A 19 -7.28 1.52 17.23
CA TYR A 19 -7.14 0.30 18.05
C TYR A 19 -5.71 -0.29 18.01
N HIS A 20 -4.88 0.11 17.06
CA HIS A 20 -3.56 -0.47 16.82
C HIS A 20 -2.46 0.53 17.16
N PRO A 21 -1.99 0.58 18.43
CA PRO A 21 -0.86 1.42 18.79
C PRO A 21 0.42 0.88 18.14
N SER A 22 1.33 1.77 17.77
CA SER A 22 2.66 1.42 17.30
C SER A 22 3.70 2.25 18.02
N SER A 23 4.81 1.62 18.39
CA SER A 23 5.96 2.32 18.97
C SER A 23 6.75 3.07 17.87
N ASN A 24 7.30 4.22 18.24
CA ASN A 24 8.29 4.92 17.41
C ASN A 24 9.71 4.37 17.60
N ASP A 25 9.91 3.42 18.52
CA ASP A 25 11.21 2.86 18.90
C ASP A 25 11.84 1.90 17.86
N VAL A 26 11.41 1.94 16.62
CA VAL A 26 12.19 1.33 15.55
C VAL A 26 13.45 2.17 15.38
N LEU A 27 14.44 1.87 16.21
CA LEU A 27 15.77 2.44 16.14
C LEU A 27 16.30 2.16 14.73
N LEU A 28 16.38 3.22 13.94
CA LEU A 28 17.15 3.18 12.70
C LEU A 28 18.58 2.86 13.10
N SER A 29 19.01 1.63 12.87
CA SER A 29 20.41 1.25 13.08
C SER A 29 21.29 2.15 12.22
N SER A 30 22.46 2.48 12.70
CA SER A 30 23.42 3.37 12.03
C SER A 30 23.93 2.84 10.67
N SER A 31 23.61 1.60 10.31
CA SER A 31 23.99 0.95 9.04
C SER A 31 22.75 0.50 8.27
N VAL A 32 22.09 1.43 7.62
CA VAL A 32 20.97 1.13 6.72
C VAL A 32 21.47 1.08 5.28
N GLN A 33 21.17 0.00 4.58
CA GLN A 33 21.54 -0.15 3.17
C GLN A 33 20.72 0.82 2.32
N LYS A 34 21.38 1.65 1.52
CA LYS A 34 20.71 2.51 0.54
C LYS A 34 20.54 1.75 -0.76
N PHE A 35 19.32 1.75 -1.27
CA PHE A 35 18.96 1.07 -2.51
C PHE A 35 18.71 2.04 -3.66
N LYS A 36 18.88 1.53 -4.90
CA LYS A 36 18.55 2.24 -6.14
C LYS A 36 17.47 1.47 -6.92
N ARG A 37 16.64 2.17 -7.66
CA ARG A 37 15.60 1.57 -8.51
C ARG A 37 16.16 0.54 -9.49
N SER A 38 17.37 0.76 -10.02
CA SER A 38 18.05 -0.15 -10.96
C SER A 38 18.31 -1.55 -10.37
N GLU A 39 18.53 -1.66 -9.06
CA GLU A 39 18.79 -2.92 -8.37
C GLU A 39 17.55 -3.85 -8.35
N PHE A 40 16.36 -3.25 -8.51
CA PHE A 40 15.07 -3.96 -8.54
C PHE A 40 14.40 -3.93 -9.91
N ASN A 41 15.13 -3.57 -10.97
CA ASN A 41 14.59 -3.41 -12.33
C ASN A 41 13.43 -2.40 -12.41
N LEU A 42 13.38 -1.44 -11.50
CA LEU A 42 12.38 -0.37 -11.49
C LEU A 42 12.77 0.76 -12.45
N PRO A 43 11.80 1.36 -13.16
CA PRO A 43 12.07 2.46 -14.07
C PRO A 43 12.53 3.71 -13.32
N LYS A 44 13.48 4.47 -13.92
CA LYS A 44 14.08 5.64 -13.28
C LYS A 44 13.08 6.77 -13.04
N ASN A 45 12.22 7.06 -14.03
CA ASN A 45 11.38 8.27 -14.08
C ASN A 45 9.87 7.98 -14.13
N GLU A 46 9.46 6.73 -14.02
CA GLU A 46 8.05 6.37 -14.05
C GLU A 46 7.49 6.20 -12.63
N ILE A 47 6.18 6.23 -12.50
CA ILE A 47 5.51 5.96 -11.23
C ILE A 47 5.65 4.48 -10.88
N VAL A 48 6.11 4.23 -9.67
CA VAL A 48 6.20 2.90 -9.07
C VAL A 48 5.07 2.74 -8.05
N PHE A 49 4.00 2.07 -8.46
CA PHE A 49 3.02 1.55 -7.51
C PHE A 49 3.62 0.35 -6.77
N CYS A 50 3.35 0.22 -5.49
CA CYS A 50 3.87 -0.84 -4.64
C CYS A 50 2.72 -1.62 -3.99
N ALA A 51 2.80 -2.96 -3.98
CA ALA A 51 1.84 -3.83 -3.32
C ALA A 51 2.58 -4.99 -2.63
N PHE A 52 3.18 -4.71 -1.47
CA PHE A 52 3.98 -5.67 -0.70
C PHE A 52 3.13 -6.45 0.30
N HIS A 53 2.08 -7.05 -0.23
CA HIS A 53 1.18 -7.93 0.54
C HIS A 53 1.60 -9.39 0.43
N ASN A 54 1.03 -10.21 1.30
CA ASN A 54 1.06 -11.64 1.07
C ASN A 54 0.18 -11.96 -0.15
N PRO A 55 0.64 -12.76 -1.12
CA PRO A 55 -0.09 -13.04 -2.36
C PRO A 55 -1.53 -13.53 -2.19
N HIS A 56 -1.86 -14.23 -1.09
CA HIS A 56 -3.23 -14.69 -0.83
C HIS A 56 -4.24 -13.55 -0.58
N LYS A 57 -3.77 -12.32 -0.31
CA LYS A 57 -4.63 -11.14 -0.20
C LYS A 57 -4.99 -10.53 -1.55
N ILE A 58 -4.29 -10.93 -2.61
CA ILE A 58 -4.51 -10.43 -3.98
C ILE A 58 -5.61 -11.27 -4.62
N ASN A 59 -6.85 -10.86 -4.47
CA ASN A 59 -7.99 -11.48 -5.12
C ASN A 59 -8.21 -10.91 -6.54
N PRO A 60 -9.04 -11.55 -7.39
CA PRO A 60 -9.31 -11.09 -8.74
C PRO A 60 -9.86 -9.66 -8.80
N GLU A 61 -10.74 -9.28 -7.88
CA GLU A 61 -11.44 -8.00 -7.84
C GLU A 61 -10.45 -6.85 -7.63
N ILE A 62 -9.59 -6.93 -6.60
CA ILE A 62 -8.59 -5.88 -6.35
C ILE A 62 -7.53 -5.85 -7.45
N PHE A 63 -7.19 -7.02 -8.02
CA PHE A 63 -6.25 -7.06 -9.13
C PHE A 63 -6.82 -6.40 -10.39
N ASP A 64 -8.12 -6.56 -10.67
CA ASP A 64 -8.81 -5.87 -11.75
C ASP A 64 -8.72 -4.34 -11.60
N VAL A 65 -8.89 -3.83 -10.37
CA VAL A 65 -8.74 -2.39 -10.09
C VAL A 65 -7.30 -1.93 -10.33
N TRP A 66 -6.29 -2.69 -9.88
CA TRP A 66 -4.89 -2.34 -10.12
C TRP A 66 -4.54 -2.33 -11.62
N ILE A 67 -5.08 -3.26 -12.40
CA ILE A 67 -4.91 -3.26 -13.87
C ILE A 67 -5.55 -2.03 -14.51
N LYS A 68 -6.74 -1.59 -14.05
CA LYS A 68 -7.38 -0.35 -14.52
C LYS A 68 -6.52 0.87 -14.21
N ILE A 69 -5.98 0.97 -12.99
CA ILE A 69 -5.04 2.03 -12.60
C ILE A 69 -3.84 2.07 -13.56
N LEU A 70 -3.19 0.92 -13.78
CA LEU A 70 -2.06 0.85 -14.68
C LEU A 70 -2.41 1.23 -16.13
N LYS A 71 -3.57 0.86 -16.64
CA LYS A 71 -4.03 1.26 -17.98
C LYS A 71 -4.21 2.77 -18.10
N LYS A 72 -4.70 3.45 -17.05
CA LYS A 72 -4.89 4.91 -17.01
C LYS A 72 -3.58 5.68 -16.73
N THR A 73 -2.57 5.02 -16.19
CA THR A 73 -1.26 5.61 -15.86
C THR A 73 -0.16 4.98 -16.74
N LYS A 74 -0.09 5.36 -18.02
CA LYS A 74 0.74 4.69 -19.05
C LYS A 74 2.23 4.53 -18.66
N LYS A 75 2.79 5.53 -17.96
CA LYS A 75 4.17 5.53 -17.49
C LYS A 75 4.25 5.11 -16.01
N SER A 76 3.85 3.86 -15.74
CA SER A 76 3.91 3.29 -14.39
C SER A 76 4.10 1.79 -14.41
N VAL A 77 4.57 1.26 -13.29
CA VAL A 77 4.71 -0.17 -13.03
C VAL A 77 4.06 -0.52 -11.69
N LEU A 78 3.70 -1.77 -11.49
CA LEU A 78 3.28 -2.30 -10.20
C LEU A 78 4.37 -3.24 -9.67
N TRP A 79 4.91 -2.91 -8.52
CA TRP A 79 5.96 -3.64 -7.83
C TRP A 79 5.38 -4.50 -6.72
N ILE A 80 5.47 -5.82 -6.86
CA ILE A 80 4.84 -6.80 -5.97
C ILE A 80 5.93 -7.62 -5.26
N LYS A 81 5.77 -7.78 -3.94
CA LYS A 81 6.63 -8.65 -3.15
C LYS A 81 6.08 -10.08 -3.12
N THR A 82 6.85 -11.04 -3.63
CA THR A 82 6.56 -12.47 -3.47
C THR A 82 7.78 -13.32 -3.80
N ASN A 83 7.99 -14.37 -2.99
CA ASN A 83 9.00 -15.40 -3.24
C ASN A 83 8.40 -16.63 -3.95
N ASN A 84 7.09 -16.61 -4.23
CA ASN A 84 6.37 -17.74 -4.81
C ASN A 84 6.34 -17.62 -6.34
N GLU A 85 7.09 -18.48 -7.03
CA GLU A 85 7.18 -18.49 -8.49
C GLU A 85 5.84 -18.81 -9.18
N THR A 86 5.00 -19.66 -8.58
CA THR A 86 3.66 -19.93 -9.11
C THR A 86 2.79 -18.68 -9.05
N ALA A 87 2.86 -17.92 -7.95
CA ALA A 87 2.14 -16.65 -7.82
C ALA A 87 2.64 -15.64 -8.87
N ARG A 88 3.97 -15.53 -9.09
CA ARG A 88 4.55 -14.66 -10.14
C ARG A 88 4.02 -15.02 -11.51
N LYS A 89 4.05 -16.31 -11.86
CA LYS A 89 3.55 -16.83 -13.16
C LYS A 89 2.06 -16.54 -13.33
N ASN A 90 1.25 -16.81 -12.30
CA ASN A 90 -0.19 -16.58 -12.33
C ASN A 90 -0.52 -15.11 -12.51
N LEU A 91 0.09 -14.21 -11.72
CA LEU A 91 -0.14 -12.76 -11.83
C LEU A 91 0.28 -12.22 -13.21
N LYS A 92 1.38 -12.70 -13.81
CA LYS A 92 1.75 -12.34 -15.19
C LYS A 92 0.71 -12.82 -16.22
N ASN A 93 0.22 -14.03 -16.07
CA ASN A 93 -0.82 -14.58 -16.96
C ASN A 93 -2.13 -13.79 -16.84
N GLU A 94 -2.55 -13.49 -15.60
CA GLU A 94 -3.75 -12.71 -15.35
C GLU A 94 -3.62 -11.27 -15.87
N THR A 95 -2.42 -10.69 -15.80
CA THR A 95 -2.12 -9.38 -16.42
C THR A 95 -2.32 -9.42 -17.94
N LYS A 96 -1.77 -10.44 -18.60
CA LYS A 96 -1.92 -10.64 -20.05
C LYS A 96 -3.38 -10.84 -20.46
N LYS A 97 -4.12 -11.67 -19.72
CA LYS A 97 -5.56 -11.89 -19.97
C LYS A 97 -6.38 -10.60 -19.91
N ARG A 98 -5.98 -9.67 -19.05
CA ARG A 98 -6.61 -8.35 -18.89
C ARG A 98 -6.11 -7.30 -19.89
N GLY A 99 -5.29 -7.70 -20.86
CA GLY A 99 -4.81 -6.81 -21.93
C GLY A 99 -3.81 -5.75 -21.46
N LEU A 100 -2.97 -6.08 -20.49
CA LEU A 100 -1.84 -5.26 -20.05
C LEU A 100 -0.53 -6.01 -20.29
N ASP A 101 0.55 -5.30 -20.64
CA ASP A 101 1.87 -5.89 -20.79
C ASP A 101 2.37 -6.44 -19.43
N PRO A 102 2.64 -7.76 -19.31
CA PRO A 102 3.16 -8.35 -18.07
C PRO A 102 4.50 -7.79 -17.60
N LYS A 103 5.26 -7.11 -18.46
CA LYS A 103 6.50 -6.42 -18.08
C LYS A 103 6.25 -5.25 -17.11
N ARG A 104 5.03 -4.76 -17.04
CA ARG A 104 4.64 -3.70 -16.11
C ARG A 104 4.39 -4.21 -14.68
N ILE A 105 4.41 -5.54 -14.47
CA ILE A 105 4.39 -6.16 -13.15
C ILE A 105 5.82 -6.61 -12.82
N ILE A 106 6.43 -5.94 -11.87
CA ILE A 106 7.80 -6.22 -11.41
C ILE A 106 7.71 -6.93 -10.06
N PHE A 107 8.51 -7.97 -9.86
CA PHE A 107 8.52 -8.74 -8.62
C PHE A 107 9.81 -8.54 -7.84
N THR A 108 9.70 -8.65 -6.52
CA THR A 108 10.83 -8.67 -5.60
C THR A 108 10.59 -9.67 -4.47
N GLU A 109 11.66 -10.09 -3.83
CA GLU A 109 11.62 -10.97 -2.66
C GLU A 109 11.49 -10.18 -1.36
N GLY A 110 11.29 -10.87 -0.25
CA GLY A 110 11.34 -10.27 1.08
C GLY A 110 12.74 -9.78 1.43
N ILE A 111 12.85 -8.76 2.27
CA ILE A 111 14.07 -8.38 2.99
C ILE A 111 13.79 -8.60 4.46
N GLU A 112 14.67 -9.32 5.16
CA GLU A 112 14.48 -9.69 6.57
C GLU A 112 14.73 -8.50 7.51
N ASN A 113 15.77 -7.71 7.22
CA ASN A 113 16.06 -6.53 8.01
C ASN A 113 14.99 -5.46 7.81
N ILE A 114 14.33 -5.04 8.89
CA ILE A 114 13.21 -4.10 8.84
C ILE A 114 13.64 -2.70 8.34
N ASN A 115 14.83 -2.23 8.71
CA ASN A 115 15.33 -0.93 8.29
C ASN A 115 15.63 -0.91 6.79
N ASP A 116 16.24 -1.97 6.27
CA ASP A 116 16.49 -2.14 4.84
C ASP A 116 15.18 -2.30 4.07
N HIS A 117 14.19 -2.98 4.67
CA HIS A 117 12.84 -3.06 4.10
C HIS A 117 12.20 -1.66 3.96
N ILE A 118 12.28 -0.82 5.00
CA ILE A 118 11.74 0.55 4.97
C ILE A 118 12.51 1.41 3.95
N GLU A 119 13.85 1.31 3.89
CA GLU A 119 14.64 2.03 2.90
C GLU A 119 14.27 1.63 1.47
N ARG A 120 14.09 0.34 1.22
CA ARG A 120 13.62 -0.14 -0.09
C ARG A 120 12.25 0.40 -0.47
N LEU A 121 11.33 0.51 0.48
CA LEU A 121 9.99 1.08 0.24
C LEU A 121 10.03 2.52 -0.26
N LYS A 122 11.07 3.30 0.08
CA LYS A 122 11.26 4.68 -0.41
C LYS A 122 11.48 4.76 -1.93
N LEU A 123 11.77 3.64 -2.60
CA LEU A 123 11.86 3.57 -4.06
C LEU A 123 10.50 3.63 -4.74
N ALA A 124 9.43 3.32 -4.02
CA ALA A 124 8.07 3.40 -4.52
C ALA A 124 7.48 4.82 -4.38
N ASP A 125 6.45 5.09 -5.15
CA ASP A 125 5.75 6.37 -5.15
C ASP A 125 4.42 6.31 -4.42
N ILE A 126 3.63 5.26 -4.63
CA ILE A 126 2.29 5.07 -4.09
C ILE A 126 2.12 3.60 -3.71
N PHE A 127 1.62 3.34 -2.51
CA PHE A 127 1.25 1.99 -2.10
C PHE A 127 -0.23 1.72 -2.39
N LEU A 128 -0.52 0.55 -2.94
CA LEU A 128 -1.87 0.08 -3.23
C LEU A 128 -2.27 -0.99 -2.22
N ASP A 129 -3.19 -0.66 -1.32
CA ASP A 129 -3.67 -1.61 -0.31
C ASP A 129 -4.64 -2.64 -0.89
N THR A 130 -4.73 -3.80 -0.26
CA THR A 130 -5.65 -4.88 -0.62
C THR A 130 -7.02 -4.70 0.02
N HIS A 131 -8.04 -5.31 -0.57
CA HIS A 131 -9.41 -5.39 -0.07
C HIS A 131 -9.97 -6.78 -0.36
N PRO A 132 -10.79 -7.41 0.54
CA PRO A 132 -11.33 -6.88 1.80
C PRO A 132 -10.38 -6.95 3.01
N TYR A 133 -9.20 -7.49 2.88
CA TYR A 133 -8.22 -7.59 3.95
C TYR A 133 -7.11 -6.54 3.78
N ASN A 134 -7.23 -5.41 4.48
CA ASN A 134 -6.25 -4.33 4.41
C ASN A 134 -4.89 -4.71 5.03
N SER A 135 -3.91 -3.84 4.83
CA SER A 135 -2.70 -3.82 5.66
C SER A 135 -3.06 -3.45 7.11
N HIS A 136 -2.40 -4.10 8.05
CA HIS A 136 -2.53 -3.82 9.49
C HIS A 136 -1.21 -3.24 10.02
N SER A 137 -0.44 -4.00 10.80
CA SER A 137 0.85 -3.56 11.35
C SER A 137 1.84 -3.04 10.30
N THR A 138 1.84 -3.60 9.11
CA THR A 138 2.71 -3.17 8.00
C THR A 138 2.44 -1.75 7.49
N ILE A 139 1.30 -1.13 7.84
CA ILE A 139 1.02 0.28 7.50
C ILE A 139 2.10 1.20 8.05
N TYR A 140 2.61 0.91 9.25
CA TYR A 140 3.63 1.74 9.87
C TYR A 140 4.96 1.71 9.11
N ASP A 141 5.29 0.61 8.43
CA ASP A 141 6.48 0.54 7.58
C ASP A 141 6.34 1.47 6.37
N TYR A 142 5.15 1.54 5.77
CA TYR A 142 4.86 2.43 4.66
C TYR A 142 4.87 3.90 5.09
N LEU A 143 4.31 4.20 6.26
CA LEU A 143 4.36 5.54 6.85
C LEU A 143 5.82 5.96 7.11
N ARG A 144 6.63 5.11 7.75
CA ARG A 144 8.07 5.36 7.99
C ARG A 144 8.86 5.55 6.70
N ALA A 145 8.44 4.93 5.61
CA ALA A 145 9.02 5.15 4.28
C ALA A 145 8.51 6.44 3.61
N ASN A 146 7.66 7.23 4.25
CA ASN A 146 6.94 8.38 3.68
C ASN A 146 6.18 8.01 2.40
N LEU A 147 5.64 6.79 2.34
CA LEU A 147 4.97 6.23 1.19
C LEU A 147 3.45 6.37 1.35
N PRO A 148 2.78 7.26 0.60
CA PRO A 148 1.34 7.39 0.66
C PRO A 148 0.66 6.11 0.18
N MET A 149 -0.35 5.65 0.91
CA MET A 149 -1.10 4.45 0.59
C MET A 149 -2.54 4.80 0.25
N VAL A 150 -3.04 4.24 -0.83
CA VAL A 150 -4.47 4.29 -1.17
C VAL A 150 -5.15 3.09 -0.55
N ILE A 151 -6.22 3.34 0.20
CA ILE A 151 -6.95 2.34 0.98
C ILE A 151 -8.39 2.24 0.50
N ARG A 152 -8.89 1.02 0.35
CA ARG A 152 -10.30 0.74 0.14
C ARG A 152 -10.93 0.38 1.49
N ASN A 153 -11.81 1.24 2.01
CA ASN A 153 -12.58 0.95 3.23
C ASN A 153 -13.68 -0.09 2.95
N GLY A 154 -14.02 -0.88 3.94
CA GLY A 154 -15.08 -1.88 3.85
C GLY A 154 -15.87 -2.01 5.15
N ASN A 155 -16.74 -3.03 5.21
CA ASN A 155 -17.67 -3.23 6.33
C ASN A 155 -17.17 -4.22 7.39
N SER A 156 -16.17 -5.05 7.06
CA SER A 156 -15.58 -5.99 8.01
C SER A 156 -14.45 -5.35 8.82
N PHE A 157 -14.13 -5.89 9.99
CA PHE A 157 -13.02 -5.43 10.80
C PHE A 157 -11.71 -5.32 9.99
N PRO A 158 -11.22 -6.39 9.30
CA PRO A 158 -9.97 -6.32 8.57
C PRO A 158 -9.98 -5.32 7.40
N SER A 159 -11.13 -4.93 6.89
CA SER A 159 -11.27 -3.93 5.83
C SER A 159 -11.39 -2.47 6.34
N ARG A 160 -11.39 -2.26 7.67
CA ARG A 160 -11.45 -0.94 8.31
C ARG A 160 -10.17 -0.52 9.00
N VAL A 161 -9.21 -1.45 9.16
CA VAL A 161 -7.97 -1.17 9.91
C VAL A 161 -7.17 -0.04 9.27
N GLY A 162 -6.90 -0.14 7.98
CA GLY A 162 -6.16 0.89 7.25
C GLY A 162 -6.83 2.26 7.31
N SER A 163 -8.15 2.30 7.10
CA SER A 163 -8.92 3.55 7.17
C SER A 163 -8.94 4.15 8.58
N SER A 164 -8.99 3.33 9.63
CA SER A 164 -8.91 3.80 11.02
C SER A 164 -7.57 4.50 11.30
N ILE A 165 -6.45 3.88 10.91
CA ILE A 165 -5.12 4.46 11.10
C ILE A 165 -4.98 5.75 10.29
N TYR A 166 -5.41 5.77 9.02
CA TYR A 166 -5.30 6.94 8.16
C TYR A 166 -6.21 8.09 8.61
N SER A 167 -7.38 7.79 9.15
CA SER A 167 -8.26 8.79 9.74
C SER A 167 -7.63 9.45 10.98
N SER A 168 -6.95 8.69 11.82
CA SER A 168 -6.27 9.22 13.01
C SER A 168 -5.08 10.14 12.66
N LEU A 169 -4.56 10.05 11.43
CA LEU A 169 -3.47 10.87 10.90
C LEU A 169 -3.97 11.98 9.96
N ASN A 170 -5.29 12.23 9.89
CA ASN A 170 -5.91 13.20 8.96
C ASN A 170 -5.59 12.91 7.47
N LEU A 171 -5.41 11.64 7.12
CA LEU A 171 -5.14 11.15 5.75
C LEU A 171 -6.39 10.55 5.07
N SER A 172 -7.60 10.87 5.54
CA SER A 172 -8.86 10.33 5.02
C SER A 172 -9.07 10.57 3.52
N ASN A 173 -8.41 11.56 2.93
CA ASN A 173 -8.40 11.82 1.49
C ASN A 173 -7.75 10.69 0.66
N LEU A 174 -7.04 9.77 1.29
CA LEU A 174 -6.45 8.58 0.65
C LEU A 174 -7.28 7.31 0.92
N VAL A 175 -8.43 7.45 1.56
CA VAL A 175 -9.35 6.36 1.89
C VAL A 175 -10.56 6.41 0.98
N ALA A 176 -10.71 5.41 0.14
CA ALA A 176 -11.81 5.25 -0.80
C ALA A 176 -12.98 4.48 -0.20
N LYS A 177 -14.21 4.83 -0.57
CA LYS A 177 -15.44 4.13 -0.17
C LYS A 177 -15.79 2.96 -1.10
N ASN A 178 -15.29 3.00 -2.34
CA ASN A 178 -15.56 2.00 -3.37
C ASN A 178 -14.37 1.90 -4.34
N ASP A 179 -14.42 0.93 -5.25
CA ASP A 179 -13.32 0.65 -6.18
C ASP A 179 -13.09 1.79 -7.17
N THR A 180 -14.14 2.51 -7.56
CA THR A 180 -14.03 3.67 -8.46
C THR A 180 -13.28 4.82 -7.78
N GLU A 181 -13.60 5.12 -6.52
CA GLU A 181 -12.86 6.14 -5.76
C GLU A 181 -11.39 5.72 -5.55
N TYR A 182 -11.16 4.44 -5.22
CA TYR A 182 -9.81 3.90 -5.05
C TYR A 182 -8.97 4.09 -6.32
N GLU A 183 -9.53 3.70 -7.46
CA GLU A 183 -8.91 3.90 -8.78
C GLU A 183 -8.62 5.38 -9.04
N ASN A 184 -9.61 6.26 -8.83
CA ASN A 184 -9.49 7.70 -9.08
C ASN A 184 -8.41 8.34 -8.20
N ILE A 185 -8.34 8.02 -6.90
CA ILE A 185 -7.32 8.53 -5.99
C ILE A 185 -5.92 8.09 -6.48
N ALA A 186 -5.74 6.81 -6.80
CA ALA A 186 -4.46 6.30 -7.26
C ALA A 186 -4.00 6.93 -8.58
N VAL A 187 -4.92 7.08 -9.54
CA VAL A 187 -4.65 7.71 -10.83
C VAL A 187 -4.34 9.21 -10.68
N GLU A 188 -5.09 9.91 -9.84
CA GLU A 188 -4.84 11.32 -9.55
C GLU A 188 -3.46 11.55 -8.95
N LEU A 189 -3.09 10.76 -7.93
CA LEU A 189 -1.77 10.85 -7.31
C LEU A 189 -0.64 10.58 -8.32
N ALA A 190 -0.80 9.57 -9.18
CA ALA A 190 0.19 9.23 -10.19
C ALA A 190 0.38 10.32 -11.24
N ASN A 191 -0.68 11.05 -11.58
CA ASN A 191 -0.65 12.12 -12.59
C ASN A 191 -0.37 13.52 -12.02
N ASN A 192 -0.44 13.68 -10.69
CA ASN A 192 -0.23 14.95 -10.01
C ASN A 192 0.96 14.88 -9.04
N LYS A 193 2.16 15.14 -9.60
CA LYS A 193 3.41 15.11 -8.83
C LYS A 193 3.40 16.05 -7.62
N SER A 194 2.80 17.23 -7.74
CA SER A 194 2.72 18.20 -6.64
C SER A 194 1.88 17.64 -5.49
N LYS A 195 0.72 17.06 -5.80
CA LYS A 195 -0.16 16.43 -4.79
C LYS A 195 0.53 15.25 -4.11
N LEU A 196 1.19 14.40 -4.90
CA LEU A 196 1.95 13.26 -4.36
C LEU A 196 3.04 13.71 -3.38
N LEU A 197 3.83 14.73 -3.74
CA LEU A 197 4.88 15.26 -2.88
C LEU A 197 4.33 15.91 -1.61
N LYS A 198 3.18 16.59 -1.68
CA LYS A 198 2.50 17.11 -0.49
C LYS A 198 2.13 16.01 0.49
N PHE A 199 1.58 14.88 0.03
CA PHE A 199 1.29 13.76 0.93
C PHE A 199 2.56 13.13 1.50
N LYS A 200 3.62 12.95 0.70
CA LYS A 200 4.91 12.44 1.20
C LYS A 200 5.48 13.34 2.30
N SER A 201 5.50 14.66 2.10
CA SER A 201 5.93 15.62 3.11
C SER A 201 5.03 15.63 4.34
N TYR A 202 3.72 15.57 4.15
CA TYR A 202 2.77 15.54 5.26
C TYR A 202 3.00 14.31 6.15
N ILE A 203 3.12 13.11 5.55
CA ILE A 203 3.38 11.85 6.29
C ILE A 203 4.69 11.97 7.07
N LYS A 204 5.74 12.49 6.45
CA LYS A 204 7.02 12.70 7.11
C LYS A 204 6.87 13.54 8.38
N ASN A 205 6.19 14.68 8.27
CA ASN A 205 6.01 15.62 9.40
C ASN A 205 5.06 15.10 10.51
N GLN A 206 4.31 14.01 10.26
CA GLN A 206 3.49 13.38 11.30
C GLN A 206 4.29 12.37 12.16
N LEU A 207 5.48 11.98 11.71
CA LEU A 207 6.32 10.96 12.34
C LEU A 207 7.55 11.57 13.04
N ASP A 208 7.90 12.82 12.71
CA ASP A 208 8.91 13.63 13.40
C ASP A 208 8.28 14.28 14.67
#